data_bd29795a6d0a50a7e97a2a70cda5d313
#
_entry.id   bd29795a6d0a50a7e97a2a70cda5d313
#
_cell.length_a   1.000
_cell.length_b   1.000
_cell.length_c   1.000
_cell.angle_alpha   90.00
_cell.angle_beta   90.00
_cell.angle_gamma   90.00
#
_symmetry.space_group_name_H-M   'P 1'
#
loop_
_entity.id
_entity.type
_entity.pdbx_description
1 polymer ?
#
loop_
_entity_poly.entity_id
_entity_poly.type
_entity_poly.pdbx_seq_one_letter_code
_entity_poly.pdbx_strand_id
1 'polypeptide(L)'
;SALLQFDATGDERFLELGRSNTIERMASHVTHIGVHDHGFNNVSTYGNLRRLVLEGRLPRNEWELAFYELALKVSGAVQAARWGVTSDGTGYVCSFNGPHSLFCDTIRSMRALALSHRLGHRLQGENDLSISLLDRLVQHARTTAKYNVFYGEGRDTYDVWGRVAHEAVFNRNDGRFRTPATHQGYSAFSTWTRGLAWIMSGYTEELEFLDTIADADLDPLGGRADIEAMMLRAARASCDFYIENTPADGVPYWDTGAPGLAAMGDYLDRPADPYNDHEPVDSSAAAIACQGLLRLGRYLLDRGDPAGEQYRHAGLTVLRTLLREPYLATDPGHQGLLLHSVYHRPRGWDHIPPGRRIPCGEAVMWGDYHLVEAALYASRLAA
;
A
#
# COMPACT_ATOMS: atom_id res chain seq x y z
N SER A 1 11.00 -8.70 -4.66
CA SER A 1 10.80 -10.12 -4.25
C SER A 1 12.10 -10.84 -3.91
N ALA A 2 13.19 -10.71 -4.72
CA ALA A 2 14.43 -11.50 -4.52
C ALA A 2 15.02 -11.36 -3.10
N LEU A 3 15.15 -10.13 -2.56
CA LEU A 3 15.66 -9.91 -1.20
C LEU A 3 14.80 -10.55 -0.12
N LEU A 4 13.48 -10.63 -0.31
CA LEU A 4 12.57 -11.34 0.60
C LEU A 4 12.70 -12.87 0.46
N GLN A 5 12.96 -13.37 -0.75
CA GLN A 5 13.27 -14.78 -0.95
C GLN A 5 14.58 -15.18 -0.27
N PHE A 6 15.62 -14.35 -0.40
CA PHE A 6 16.85 -14.57 0.37
C PHE A 6 16.59 -14.59 1.88
N ASP A 7 15.83 -13.63 2.39
CA ASP A 7 15.49 -13.56 3.82
C ASP A 7 14.78 -14.83 4.31
N ALA A 8 13.87 -15.38 3.50
CA ALA A 8 13.14 -16.59 3.81
C ALA A 8 13.98 -17.88 3.72
N THR A 9 14.88 -17.97 2.74
CA THR A 9 15.55 -19.23 2.35
C THR A 9 17.04 -19.29 2.66
N GLY A 10 17.70 -18.12 2.76
CA GLY A 10 19.17 -18.02 2.83
C GLY A 10 19.88 -18.31 1.50
N ASP A 11 19.16 -18.44 0.38
CA ASP A 11 19.75 -18.75 -0.92
C ASP A 11 20.45 -17.51 -1.52
N GLU A 12 21.77 -17.55 -1.59
CA GLU A 12 22.64 -16.46 -2.04
C GLU A 12 22.34 -16.00 -3.49
N ARG A 13 21.76 -16.85 -4.34
CA ARG A 13 21.35 -16.47 -5.70
C ARG A 13 20.31 -15.35 -5.69
N PHE A 14 19.39 -15.40 -4.73
CA PHE A 14 18.38 -14.33 -4.56
C PHE A 14 18.99 -13.06 -4.00
N LEU A 15 19.97 -13.16 -3.11
CA LEU A 15 20.71 -12.00 -2.62
C LEU A 15 21.47 -11.30 -3.75
N GLU A 16 22.24 -12.03 -4.52
CA GLU A 16 23.01 -11.48 -5.64
C GLU A 16 22.10 -10.80 -6.65
N LEU A 17 21.02 -11.45 -7.05
CA LEU A 17 20.02 -10.89 -7.95
C LEU A 17 19.40 -9.61 -7.42
N GLY A 18 18.96 -9.62 -6.15
CA GLY A 18 18.31 -8.46 -5.52
C GLY A 18 19.25 -7.30 -5.30
N ARG A 19 20.49 -7.57 -4.87
CA ARG A 19 21.52 -6.57 -4.58
C ARG A 19 22.04 -5.91 -5.85
N SER A 20 22.46 -6.67 -6.86
CA SER A 20 22.95 -6.12 -8.13
C SER A 20 21.90 -5.29 -8.83
N ASN A 21 20.66 -5.78 -8.95
CA ASN A 21 19.60 -5.00 -9.57
C ASN A 21 19.30 -3.71 -8.78
N THR A 22 19.35 -3.74 -7.44
CA THR A 22 19.16 -2.54 -6.64
C THR A 22 20.26 -1.51 -6.89
N ILE A 23 21.53 -1.92 -6.84
CA ILE A 23 22.67 -1.02 -6.99
C ILE A 23 22.76 -0.48 -8.44
N GLU A 24 22.58 -1.34 -9.43
CA GLU A 24 22.80 -0.99 -10.83
C GLU A 24 21.62 -0.26 -11.48
N ARG A 25 20.38 -0.54 -11.05
CA ARG A 25 19.17 -0.10 -11.77
C ARG A 25 18.28 0.86 -11.00
N MET A 26 18.38 0.92 -9.66
CA MET A 26 17.45 1.72 -8.86
C MET A 26 17.89 3.17 -8.62
N ALA A 27 19.11 3.56 -9.01
CA ALA A 27 19.62 4.91 -8.78
C ALA A 27 18.71 6.01 -9.38
N SER A 28 18.19 5.79 -10.60
CA SER A 28 17.28 6.72 -11.26
C SER A 28 15.95 6.90 -10.53
N HIS A 29 15.50 5.86 -9.81
CA HIS A 29 14.26 5.91 -9.03
C HIS A 29 14.42 6.69 -7.72
N VAL A 30 15.64 6.79 -7.18
CA VAL A 30 15.92 7.56 -5.95
C VAL A 30 15.60 9.05 -6.15
N THR A 31 15.85 9.57 -7.34
CA THR A 31 15.66 10.99 -7.68
C THR A 31 14.48 11.25 -8.62
N HIS A 32 13.59 10.27 -8.81
CA HIS A 32 12.49 10.38 -9.77
C HIS A 32 11.38 11.31 -9.25
N ILE A 33 11.43 12.58 -9.64
CA ILE A 33 10.46 13.60 -9.24
C ILE A 33 9.06 13.43 -9.88
N GLY A 34 8.92 12.59 -10.89
CA GLY A 34 7.69 12.40 -11.68
C GLY A 34 6.64 11.50 -11.04
N VAL A 35 6.98 10.76 -9.97
CA VAL A 35 6.11 9.75 -9.36
C VAL A 35 6.00 9.92 -7.85
N HIS A 36 4.97 9.32 -7.26
CA HIS A 36 4.74 9.25 -5.82
C HIS A 36 5.13 7.89 -5.20
N ASP A 37 5.81 7.03 -5.96
CA ASP A 37 6.02 5.61 -5.66
C ASP A 37 7.31 5.30 -4.87
N HIS A 38 7.97 6.30 -4.30
CA HIS A 38 9.27 6.13 -3.63
C HIS A 38 9.25 5.08 -2.51
N GLY A 39 8.14 5.01 -1.77
CA GLY A 39 7.96 4.00 -0.72
C GLY A 39 7.77 2.59 -1.27
N PHE A 40 7.17 2.45 -2.45
CA PHE A 40 7.03 1.15 -3.12
C PHE A 40 8.36 0.68 -3.71
N ASN A 41 9.09 1.57 -4.37
CA ASN A 41 10.30 1.23 -5.12
C ASN A 41 11.53 1.18 -4.21
N ASN A 42 11.90 2.31 -3.62
CA ASN A 42 13.18 2.46 -2.93
C ASN A 42 13.22 1.82 -1.55
N VAL A 43 12.08 1.82 -0.82
CA VAL A 43 12.00 1.11 0.46
C VAL A 43 11.99 -0.40 0.28
N SER A 44 11.35 -0.90 -0.79
CA SER A 44 11.34 -2.34 -1.10
C SER A 44 12.68 -2.87 -1.64
N THR A 45 13.61 -1.99 -2.00
CA THR A 45 14.96 -2.33 -2.48
C THR A 45 16.03 -1.94 -1.47
N TYR A 46 16.46 -0.69 -1.43
CA TYR A 46 17.46 -0.19 -0.47
C TYR A 46 17.04 -0.41 0.99
N GLY A 47 15.74 -0.25 1.30
CA GLY A 47 15.20 -0.50 2.63
C GLY A 47 15.37 -1.96 3.07
N ASN A 48 15.08 -2.93 2.19
CA ASN A 48 15.31 -4.34 2.50
C ASN A 48 16.79 -4.69 2.64
N LEU A 49 17.69 -4.15 1.80
CA LEU A 49 19.14 -4.36 1.97
C LEU A 49 19.63 -3.80 3.32
N ARG A 50 19.22 -2.57 3.66
CA ARG A 50 19.51 -1.98 4.97
C ARG A 50 19.02 -2.86 6.12
N ARG A 51 17.78 -3.34 6.05
CA ARG A 51 17.16 -4.20 7.06
C ARG A 51 17.95 -5.50 7.25
N LEU A 52 18.31 -6.17 6.17
CA LEU A 52 19.09 -7.42 6.22
C LEU A 52 20.46 -7.23 6.87
N VAL A 53 21.14 -6.09 6.64
CA VAL A 53 22.39 -5.75 7.33
C VAL A 53 22.14 -5.52 8.84
N LEU A 54 21.10 -4.75 9.20
CA LEU A 54 20.80 -4.45 10.61
C LEU A 54 20.31 -5.67 11.39
N GLU A 55 19.62 -6.60 10.75
CA GLU A 55 19.18 -7.88 11.35
C GLU A 55 20.30 -8.93 11.40
N GLY A 56 21.52 -8.60 10.94
CA GLY A 56 22.66 -9.53 10.94
C GLY A 56 22.55 -10.66 9.92
N ARG A 57 21.63 -10.55 8.96
CA ARG A 57 21.48 -11.51 7.86
C ARG A 57 22.53 -11.34 6.78
N LEU A 58 23.15 -10.16 6.71
CA LEU A 58 24.30 -9.83 5.88
C LEU A 58 25.46 -9.35 6.73
N PRO A 59 26.71 -9.60 6.30
CA PRO A 59 27.88 -9.01 6.95
C PRO A 59 27.75 -7.49 6.99
N ARG A 60 28.07 -6.90 8.14
CA ARG A 60 28.01 -5.45 8.31
C ARG A 60 29.17 -4.78 7.56
N ASN A 61 28.83 -3.91 6.62
CA ASN A 61 29.75 -3.04 5.90
C ASN A 61 29.23 -1.60 6.02
N GLU A 62 30.00 -0.74 6.68
CA GLU A 62 29.57 0.64 7.00
C GLU A 62 29.39 1.50 5.74
N TRP A 63 30.18 1.27 4.68
CA TRP A 63 30.01 2.00 3.42
C TRP A 63 28.74 1.60 2.67
N GLU A 64 28.43 0.31 2.64
CA GLU A 64 27.19 -0.16 2.03
C GLU A 64 25.97 0.32 2.81
N LEU A 65 26.03 0.23 4.14
CA LEU A 65 24.96 0.72 5.01
C LEU A 65 24.72 2.22 4.78
N ALA A 66 25.80 3.03 4.78
CA ALA A 66 25.72 4.47 4.51
C ALA A 66 25.17 4.76 3.10
N PHE A 67 25.53 3.97 2.11
CA PHE A 67 25.00 4.10 0.75
C PHE A 67 23.50 3.81 0.69
N TYR A 68 23.02 2.74 1.33
CA TYR A 68 21.59 2.44 1.39
C TYR A 68 20.81 3.52 2.14
N GLU A 69 21.36 4.02 3.24
CA GLU A 69 20.76 5.10 4.02
C GLU A 69 20.73 6.42 3.26
N LEU A 70 21.77 6.75 2.48
CA LEU A 70 21.78 7.93 1.61
C LEU A 70 20.67 7.84 0.55
N ALA A 71 20.52 6.70 -0.10
CA ALA A 71 19.45 6.48 -1.09
C ALA A 71 18.05 6.68 -0.46
N LEU A 72 17.82 6.17 0.75
CA LEU A 72 16.57 6.33 1.49
C LEU A 72 16.32 7.79 1.92
N LYS A 73 17.36 8.49 2.39
CA LYS A 73 17.27 9.92 2.74
C LYS A 73 16.87 10.76 1.54
N VAL A 74 17.56 10.61 0.42
CA VAL A 74 17.27 11.32 -0.83
C VAL A 74 15.87 11.01 -1.33
N SER A 75 15.50 9.73 -1.33
CA SER A 75 14.18 9.26 -1.77
C SER A 75 13.04 9.91 -0.98
N GLY A 76 13.14 9.96 0.35
CA GLY A 76 12.14 10.63 1.20
C GLY A 76 12.04 12.12 0.95
N ALA A 77 13.17 12.81 0.76
CA ALA A 77 13.19 14.24 0.44
C ALA A 77 12.56 14.54 -0.92
N VAL A 78 12.90 13.76 -1.96
CA VAL A 78 12.33 13.89 -3.32
C VAL A 78 10.81 13.68 -3.30
N GLN A 79 10.35 12.65 -2.60
CA GLN A 79 8.91 12.43 -2.45
C GLN A 79 8.23 13.57 -1.70
N ALA A 80 8.82 14.06 -0.62
CA ALA A 80 8.28 15.17 0.16
C ALA A 80 8.22 16.48 -0.64
N ALA A 81 9.07 16.68 -1.63
CA ALA A 81 9.05 17.87 -2.49
C ALA A 81 7.82 17.93 -3.42
N ARG A 82 7.14 16.79 -3.66
CA ARG A 82 5.90 16.71 -4.46
C ARG A 82 4.68 17.14 -3.64
N TRP A 83 4.58 18.42 -3.31
CA TRP A 83 3.64 18.89 -2.30
C TRP A 83 2.52 19.77 -2.85
N GLY A 84 1.28 19.40 -2.54
CA GLY A 84 0.08 20.21 -2.70
C GLY A 84 -0.46 20.66 -1.35
N VAL A 85 -1.16 21.78 -1.32
CA VAL A 85 -1.80 22.35 -0.12
C VAL A 85 -3.30 22.46 -0.35
N THR A 86 -4.08 22.04 0.63
CA THR A 86 -5.54 22.14 0.63
C THR A 86 -6.01 23.46 1.21
N SER A 87 -7.26 23.84 0.98
CA SER A 87 -7.84 25.11 1.47
C SER A 87 -7.97 25.19 3.00
N ASP A 88 -7.87 24.07 3.71
CA ASP A 88 -7.86 24.03 5.17
C ASP A 88 -6.46 24.06 5.78
N GLY A 89 -5.44 24.26 4.95
CA GLY A 89 -4.05 24.39 5.38
C GLY A 89 -3.32 23.08 5.60
N THR A 90 -3.95 21.92 5.38
CA THR A 90 -3.25 20.63 5.34
C THR A 90 -2.56 20.43 3.99
N GLY A 91 -1.74 19.40 3.87
CA GLY A 91 -1.03 19.14 2.63
C GLY A 91 -0.99 17.66 2.27
N TYR A 92 -0.53 17.39 1.05
CA TYR A 92 -0.43 16.02 0.53
C TYR A 92 0.71 15.90 -0.48
N VAL A 93 1.26 14.70 -0.60
CA VAL A 93 2.15 14.33 -1.69
C VAL A 93 1.31 14.11 -2.94
N CYS A 94 1.59 14.88 -4.00
CA CYS A 94 0.85 14.81 -5.25
C CYS A 94 1.13 13.51 -6.00
N SER A 95 0.09 12.95 -6.63
CA SER A 95 0.22 11.82 -7.54
C SER A 95 0.94 12.20 -8.85
N PHE A 96 1.21 11.23 -9.72
CA PHE A 96 1.77 11.50 -11.04
C PHE A 96 0.80 12.26 -11.96
N ASN A 97 -0.51 12.30 -11.65
CA ASN A 97 -1.48 13.10 -12.40
C ASN A 97 -1.26 14.61 -12.25
N GLY A 98 -0.45 15.02 -11.30
CA GLY A 98 -0.08 16.42 -11.09
C GLY A 98 -0.49 16.99 -9.72
N PRO A 99 -0.19 18.29 -9.49
CA PRO A 99 -0.33 18.90 -8.17
C PRO A 99 -1.78 19.06 -7.69
N HIS A 100 -2.78 18.78 -8.50
CA HIS A 100 -4.19 18.79 -8.15
C HIS A 100 -4.70 17.44 -7.64
N SER A 101 -3.88 16.40 -7.69
CA SER A 101 -4.29 15.01 -7.54
C SER A 101 -3.62 14.36 -6.34
N LEU A 102 -4.45 13.79 -5.46
CA LEU A 102 -4.06 12.92 -4.35
C LEU A 102 -4.60 11.51 -4.61
N PHE A 103 -3.72 10.53 -4.84
CA PHE A 103 -4.08 9.12 -4.92
C PHE A 103 -4.06 8.47 -3.53
N CYS A 104 -5.03 7.60 -3.28
CA CYS A 104 -5.18 6.89 -2.02
C CYS A 104 -3.99 5.95 -1.72
N ASP A 105 -3.37 5.36 -2.74
CA ASP A 105 -2.23 4.46 -2.62
C ASP A 105 -0.95 5.15 -2.15
N THR A 106 -0.85 6.49 -2.32
CA THR A 106 0.28 7.28 -1.85
C THR A 106 0.51 7.14 -0.34
N ILE A 107 -0.53 6.84 0.45
CA ILE A 107 -0.40 6.63 1.91
C ILE A 107 0.65 5.55 2.23
N ARG A 108 0.67 4.44 1.50
CA ARG A 108 1.66 3.40 1.71
C ARG A 108 3.07 3.83 1.26
N SER A 109 3.17 4.77 0.35
CA SER A 109 4.46 5.34 -0.06
C SER A 109 5.07 6.27 1.00
N MET A 110 4.30 6.71 2.01
CA MET A 110 4.80 7.55 3.11
C MET A 110 5.90 6.88 3.94
N ARG A 111 6.03 5.56 3.88
CA ARG A 111 7.17 4.86 4.48
C ARG A 111 8.55 5.37 4.00
N ALA A 112 8.64 6.01 2.82
CA ALA A 112 9.85 6.71 2.39
C ALA A 112 10.16 7.92 3.27
N LEU A 113 9.15 8.72 3.63
CA LEU A 113 9.29 9.86 4.54
C LEU A 113 9.61 9.39 5.97
N ALA A 114 8.91 8.33 6.42
CA ALA A 114 9.12 7.73 7.72
C ALA A 114 10.57 7.28 7.93
N LEU A 115 11.12 6.48 7.01
CA LEU A 115 12.51 6.01 7.08
C LEU A 115 13.52 7.16 6.96
N SER A 116 13.28 8.10 6.05
CA SER A 116 14.16 9.26 5.88
C SER A 116 14.18 10.14 7.14
N HIS A 117 13.02 10.35 7.79
CA HIS A 117 12.93 11.03 9.08
C HIS A 117 13.72 10.28 10.17
N ARG A 118 13.52 8.95 10.29
CA ARG A 118 14.26 8.10 11.24
C ARG A 118 15.78 8.16 11.05
N LEU A 119 16.23 8.43 9.83
CA LEU A 119 17.65 8.63 9.50
C LEU A 119 18.11 10.08 9.75
N GLY A 120 17.31 10.90 10.42
CA GLY A 120 17.62 12.27 10.80
C GLY A 120 17.63 13.25 9.65
N HIS A 121 16.97 12.92 8.51
CA HIS A 121 16.97 13.75 7.32
C HIS A 121 15.76 14.70 7.29
N ARG A 122 15.93 15.82 6.57
CA ARG A 122 14.91 16.84 6.34
C ARG A 122 15.00 17.30 4.87
N LEU A 123 13.89 17.75 4.32
CA LEU A 123 13.91 18.41 3.01
C LEU A 123 14.38 19.86 3.17
N GLN A 124 15.39 20.26 2.44
CA GLN A 124 15.82 21.65 2.34
C GLN A 124 15.06 22.34 1.21
N GLY A 125 14.36 23.40 1.54
CA GLY A 125 13.67 24.27 0.60
C GLY A 125 14.47 25.54 0.29
N GLU A 126 13.87 26.43 -0.50
CA GLU A 126 14.46 27.74 -0.78
C GLU A 126 14.62 28.57 0.50
N ASN A 127 15.58 29.47 0.50
CA ASN A 127 15.92 30.35 1.65
C ASN A 127 16.24 29.54 2.94
N ASP A 128 16.92 28.41 2.80
CA ASP A 128 17.31 27.53 3.90
C ASP A 128 16.14 26.98 4.74
N LEU A 129 14.93 26.99 4.18
CA LEU A 129 13.76 26.44 4.85
C LEU A 129 13.93 24.93 5.09
N SER A 130 13.98 24.54 6.36
CA SER A 130 14.10 23.15 6.76
C SER A 130 12.69 22.55 6.99
N ILE A 131 12.29 21.61 6.12
CA ILE A 131 10.94 21.00 6.11
C ILE A 131 11.00 19.64 6.78
N SER A 132 10.12 19.42 7.77
CA SER A 132 9.99 18.14 8.47
C SER A 132 9.32 17.08 7.60
N LEU A 133 9.97 15.92 7.47
CA LEU A 133 9.40 14.78 6.75
C LEU A 133 8.29 14.10 7.58
N LEU A 134 8.40 14.10 8.91
CA LEU A 134 7.35 13.62 9.81
C LEU A 134 6.10 14.49 9.70
N ASP A 135 6.24 15.82 9.69
CA ASP A 135 5.11 16.73 9.52
C ASP A 135 4.39 16.48 8.18
N ARG A 136 5.15 16.34 7.07
CA ARG A 136 4.55 16.02 5.77
C ARG A 136 3.87 14.66 5.71
N LEU A 137 4.41 13.65 6.40
CA LEU A 137 3.77 12.35 6.55
C LEU A 137 2.43 12.49 7.28
N VAL A 138 2.41 13.12 8.45
CA VAL A 138 1.18 13.30 9.25
C VAL A 138 0.12 14.13 8.51
N GLN A 139 0.53 15.22 7.84
CA GLN A 139 -0.39 16.01 7.02
C GLN A 139 -0.96 15.20 5.86
N HIS A 140 -0.13 14.44 5.14
CA HIS A 140 -0.59 13.56 4.07
C HIS A 140 -1.58 12.51 4.57
N ALA A 141 -1.29 11.87 5.70
CA ALA A 141 -2.18 10.90 6.31
C ALA A 141 -3.55 11.54 6.66
N ARG A 142 -3.56 12.74 7.25
CA ARG A 142 -4.80 13.49 7.55
C ARG A 142 -5.58 13.81 6.28
N THR A 143 -4.90 14.27 5.24
CA THR A 143 -5.55 14.64 3.97
C THR A 143 -6.14 13.41 3.28
N THR A 144 -5.41 12.30 3.27
CA THR A 144 -5.90 11.03 2.72
C THR A 144 -7.10 10.50 3.51
N ALA A 145 -7.04 10.48 4.85
CA ALA A 145 -8.16 10.06 5.70
C ALA A 145 -9.40 10.91 5.47
N LYS A 146 -9.23 12.22 5.29
CA LYS A 146 -10.32 13.17 5.10
C LYS A 146 -10.97 13.09 3.71
N TYR A 147 -10.18 12.91 2.65
CA TYR A 147 -10.68 13.08 1.29
C TYR A 147 -10.82 11.78 0.50
N ASN A 148 -10.00 10.76 0.77
CA ASN A 148 -10.08 9.48 0.08
C ASN A 148 -10.90 8.43 0.84
N VAL A 149 -10.92 8.45 2.19
CA VAL A 149 -11.70 7.50 3.00
C VAL A 149 -13.05 8.11 3.37
N PHE A 150 -14.10 7.33 3.28
CA PHE A 150 -15.48 7.70 3.62
C PHE A 150 -15.92 6.99 4.88
N TYR A 151 -16.80 7.62 5.65
CA TYR A 151 -17.15 7.16 7.01
C TYR A 151 -18.65 7.08 7.27
N GLY A 152 -19.50 7.14 6.23
CA GLY A 152 -20.96 7.13 6.39
C GLY A 152 -21.50 8.45 6.95
N GLU A 153 -20.84 9.58 6.71
CA GLU A 153 -21.16 10.91 7.25
C GLU A 153 -21.97 11.79 6.27
N GLY A 154 -22.37 11.22 5.13
CA GLY A 154 -23.22 11.91 4.16
C GLY A 154 -22.47 12.88 3.24
N ARG A 155 -21.19 12.65 2.97
CA ARG A 155 -20.38 13.47 2.05
C ARG A 155 -20.87 13.42 0.60
N ASP A 156 -21.39 12.27 0.20
CA ASP A 156 -22.10 12.06 -1.07
C ASP A 156 -23.14 10.94 -0.92
N THR A 157 -23.90 10.65 -1.99
CA THR A 157 -24.95 9.61 -2.00
C THR A 157 -24.41 8.19 -1.75
N TYR A 158 -23.13 7.98 -1.99
CA TYR A 158 -22.45 6.69 -1.85
C TYR A 158 -21.53 6.65 -0.63
N ASP A 159 -21.67 7.60 0.30
CA ASP A 159 -20.88 7.65 1.52
C ASP A 159 -21.28 6.53 2.46
N VAL A 160 -20.48 5.46 2.45
CA VAL A 160 -20.59 4.33 3.36
C VAL A 160 -19.29 4.15 4.12
N TRP A 161 -19.36 3.54 5.30
CA TRP A 161 -18.21 3.27 6.14
C TRP A 161 -17.14 2.48 5.39
N GLY A 162 -15.93 3.03 5.31
CA GLY A 162 -14.76 2.38 4.72
C GLY A 162 -14.65 2.41 3.20
N ARG A 163 -15.64 2.97 2.46
CA ARG A 163 -15.46 3.21 1.03
C ARG A 163 -14.21 4.07 0.78
N VAL A 164 -13.44 3.73 -0.24
CA VAL A 164 -12.24 4.47 -0.63
C VAL A 164 -12.38 4.99 -2.06
N ALA A 165 -12.24 6.31 -2.24
CA ALA A 165 -12.05 6.91 -3.55
C ALA A 165 -10.56 6.81 -3.93
N HIS A 166 -10.27 6.33 -5.14
CA HIS A 166 -8.90 6.21 -5.61
C HIS A 166 -8.20 7.57 -5.64
N GLU A 167 -8.86 8.62 -6.14
CA GLU A 167 -8.30 9.94 -6.31
C GLU A 167 -9.18 11.01 -5.66
N ALA A 168 -8.55 11.96 -4.98
CA ALA A 168 -9.16 13.22 -4.56
C ALA A 168 -8.58 14.36 -5.41
N VAL A 169 -9.46 15.14 -6.03
CA VAL A 169 -9.08 16.24 -6.93
C VAL A 169 -9.28 17.58 -6.24
N PHE A 170 -8.26 18.43 -6.29
CA PHE A 170 -8.26 19.76 -5.69
C PHE A 170 -8.12 20.87 -6.74
N ASN A 171 -8.69 22.04 -6.44
CA ASN A 171 -8.44 23.24 -7.22
C ASN A 171 -7.03 23.78 -6.93
N ARG A 172 -6.22 23.95 -7.97
CA ARG A 172 -4.84 24.42 -7.84
C ARG A 172 -4.69 25.87 -7.34
N ASN A 173 -5.72 26.70 -7.51
CA ASN A 173 -5.65 28.12 -7.16
C ASN A 173 -5.98 28.39 -5.69
N ASP A 174 -6.90 27.60 -5.10
CA ASP A 174 -7.39 27.83 -3.74
C ASP A 174 -7.35 26.59 -2.83
N GLY A 175 -6.88 25.44 -3.34
CA GLY A 175 -6.77 24.19 -2.58
C GLY A 175 -8.11 23.53 -2.21
N ARG A 176 -9.25 24.02 -2.73
CA ARG A 176 -10.56 23.44 -2.41
C ARG A 176 -10.73 22.07 -3.07
N PHE A 177 -11.25 21.13 -2.29
CA PHE A 177 -11.67 19.84 -2.80
C PHE A 177 -12.76 20.01 -3.86
N ARG A 178 -12.65 19.33 -4.97
CA ARG A 178 -13.60 19.41 -6.09
C ARG A 178 -14.47 18.17 -6.19
N THR A 179 -13.84 16.99 -6.24
CA THR A 179 -14.56 15.75 -6.49
C THR A 179 -13.69 14.55 -6.16
N PRO A 180 -14.27 13.41 -5.76
CA PRO A 180 -13.58 12.14 -5.90
C PRO A 180 -13.41 11.81 -7.39
N ALA A 181 -12.37 11.08 -7.73
CA ALA A 181 -12.09 10.61 -9.08
C ALA A 181 -11.46 9.21 -9.03
N THR A 182 -11.19 8.64 -10.19
CA THR A 182 -10.47 7.39 -10.29
C THR A 182 -9.57 7.37 -11.53
N HIS A 183 -8.39 6.78 -11.40
CA HIS A 183 -7.49 6.53 -12.52
C HIS A 183 -7.47 5.05 -12.90
N GLN A 184 -7.51 4.15 -11.91
CA GLN A 184 -7.43 2.70 -12.11
C GLN A 184 -8.72 1.95 -11.75
N GLY A 185 -9.66 2.56 -11.01
CA GLY A 185 -10.96 1.97 -10.67
C GLY A 185 -12.02 2.16 -11.75
N TYR A 186 -13.18 1.56 -11.52
CA TYR A 186 -14.32 1.65 -12.42
C TYR A 186 -14.97 3.04 -12.40
N SER A 187 -15.18 3.58 -11.21
CA SER A 187 -15.82 4.89 -11.05
C SER A 187 -15.29 5.67 -9.85
N ALA A 188 -15.55 6.97 -9.80
CA ALA A 188 -15.25 7.83 -8.66
C ALA A 188 -16.04 7.45 -7.39
N PHE A 189 -17.11 6.69 -7.51
CA PHE A 189 -18.06 6.36 -6.45
C PHE A 189 -18.01 4.90 -6.01
N SER A 190 -17.28 4.06 -6.74
CA SER A 190 -16.93 2.69 -6.35
C SER A 190 -15.55 2.62 -5.71
N THR A 191 -15.16 1.46 -5.28
CA THR A 191 -13.83 1.23 -4.67
C THR A 191 -12.99 0.30 -5.53
N TRP A 192 -11.92 0.84 -6.11
CA TRP A 192 -10.85 0.04 -6.67
C TRP A 192 -10.15 -0.73 -5.55
N THR A 193 -10.26 -2.06 -5.57
CA THR A 193 -9.91 -2.89 -4.42
C THR A 193 -8.42 -2.89 -4.08
N ARG A 194 -7.54 -2.70 -5.07
CA ARG A 194 -6.11 -2.53 -4.81
C ARG A 194 -5.81 -1.17 -4.17
N GLY A 195 -6.54 -0.11 -4.51
CA GLY A 195 -6.47 1.18 -3.83
C GLY A 195 -6.89 1.09 -2.36
N LEU A 196 -7.98 0.35 -2.10
CA LEU A 196 -8.41 0.03 -0.74
C LEU A 196 -7.33 -0.72 0.03
N ALA A 197 -6.73 -1.74 -0.57
CA ALA A 197 -5.67 -2.53 0.04
C ALA A 197 -4.43 -1.67 0.40
N TRP A 198 -4.11 -0.68 -0.43
CA TRP A 198 -3.03 0.29 -0.12
C TRP A 198 -3.36 1.18 1.08
N ILE A 199 -4.61 1.62 1.24
CA ILE A 199 -5.08 2.35 2.43
C ILE A 199 -4.91 1.49 3.69
N MET A 200 -5.38 0.24 3.64
CA MET A 200 -5.27 -0.70 4.76
C MET A 200 -3.81 -0.90 5.18
N SER A 201 -2.95 -1.21 4.22
CA SER A 201 -1.52 -1.48 4.46
C SER A 201 -0.76 -0.21 4.89
N GLY A 202 -1.05 0.94 4.27
CA GLY A 202 -0.38 2.20 4.55
C GLY A 202 -0.65 2.69 5.98
N TYR A 203 -1.90 2.81 6.38
CA TYR A 203 -2.23 3.28 7.74
C TYR A 203 -1.73 2.32 8.83
N THR A 204 -1.77 1.02 8.60
CA THR A 204 -1.27 0.07 9.61
C THR A 204 0.25 0.10 9.74
N GLU A 205 1.00 0.27 8.65
CA GLU A 205 2.46 0.49 8.70
C GLU A 205 2.80 1.83 9.38
N GLU A 206 2.00 2.88 9.18
CA GLU A 206 2.22 4.16 9.85
C GLU A 206 1.89 4.13 11.34
N LEU A 207 0.87 3.40 11.77
CA LEU A 207 0.60 3.15 13.20
C LEU A 207 1.79 2.44 13.87
N GLU A 208 2.35 1.40 13.25
CA GLU A 208 3.57 0.73 13.73
C GLU A 208 4.78 1.69 13.76
N PHE A 209 4.88 2.58 12.79
CA PHE A 209 5.93 3.60 12.75
C PHE A 209 5.79 4.61 13.90
N LEU A 210 4.57 5.08 14.22
CA LEU A 210 4.33 6.01 15.31
C LEU A 210 4.79 5.46 16.67
N ASP A 211 4.71 4.15 16.90
CA ASP A 211 5.23 3.51 18.11
C ASP A 211 6.74 3.71 18.30
N THR A 212 7.44 4.07 17.24
CA THR A 212 8.88 4.32 17.25
C THR A 212 9.26 5.80 17.39
N ILE A 213 8.28 6.71 17.45
CA ILE A 213 8.48 8.18 17.50
C ILE A 213 8.21 8.68 18.92
N ALA A 214 9.01 9.63 19.40
CA ALA A 214 8.79 10.23 20.70
C ALA A 214 7.58 11.18 20.67
N ASP A 215 6.86 11.29 21.79
CA ASP A 215 5.70 12.20 21.92
C ASP A 215 6.09 13.66 21.63
N ALA A 216 7.27 14.08 22.10
CA ALA A 216 7.79 15.42 21.87
C ALA A 216 7.92 15.79 20.37
N ASP A 217 8.10 14.81 19.48
CA ASP A 217 8.13 15.03 18.04
C ASP A 217 6.73 15.12 17.43
N LEU A 218 5.72 14.52 18.08
CA LEU A 218 4.32 14.51 17.66
C LEU A 218 3.51 15.68 18.24
N ASP A 219 3.88 16.20 19.42
CA ASP A 219 3.17 17.30 20.09
C ASP A 219 2.95 18.52 19.17
N PRO A 220 3.95 19.01 18.41
CA PRO A 220 3.74 20.13 17.48
C PRO A 220 2.80 19.79 16.31
N LEU A 221 2.54 18.51 16.08
CA LEU A 221 1.71 18.01 14.98
C LEU A 221 0.26 17.68 15.42
N GLY A 222 -0.09 18.02 16.66
CA GLY A 222 -1.43 17.78 17.24
C GLY A 222 -1.48 16.66 18.27
N GLY A 223 -0.32 16.08 18.60
CA GLY A 223 -0.18 15.04 19.63
C GLY A 223 -0.48 13.62 19.15
N ARG A 224 0.15 12.67 19.85
CA ARG A 224 0.03 11.23 19.54
C ARG A 224 -1.41 10.74 19.48
N ALA A 225 -2.21 11.06 20.50
CA ALA A 225 -3.55 10.54 20.64
C ALA A 225 -4.46 10.88 19.44
N ASP A 226 -4.40 12.12 18.97
CA ASP A 226 -5.19 12.56 17.81
C ASP A 226 -4.73 11.94 16.49
N ILE A 227 -3.40 11.82 16.33
CA ILE A 227 -2.80 11.22 15.12
C ILE A 227 -3.13 9.72 15.05
N GLU A 228 -2.94 8.98 16.14
CA GLU A 228 -3.26 7.55 16.22
C GLU A 228 -4.77 7.30 16.03
N ALA A 229 -5.64 8.10 16.69
CA ALA A 229 -7.08 7.96 16.54
C ALA A 229 -7.53 8.14 15.08
N MET A 230 -6.98 9.14 14.39
CA MET A 230 -7.27 9.38 12.96
C MET A 230 -6.81 8.20 12.09
N MET A 231 -5.56 7.75 12.26
CA MET A 231 -5.01 6.64 11.47
C MET A 231 -5.73 5.33 11.77
N LEU A 232 -6.02 5.05 13.03
CA LEU A 232 -6.75 3.85 13.45
C LEU A 232 -8.18 3.83 12.91
N ARG A 233 -8.86 4.99 12.90
CA ARG A 233 -10.19 5.12 12.28
C ARG A 233 -10.15 4.76 10.79
N ALA A 234 -9.18 5.29 10.06
CA ALA A 234 -9.03 5.02 8.63
C ALA A 234 -8.68 3.54 8.36
N ALA A 235 -7.77 2.97 9.16
CA ALA A 235 -7.39 1.55 9.06
C ALA A 235 -8.58 0.62 9.34
N ARG A 236 -9.33 0.87 10.43
CA ARG A 236 -10.53 0.07 10.77
C ARG A 236 -11.59 0.17 9.68
N ALA A 237 -11.95 1.39 9.27
CA ALA A 237 -12.98 1.59 8.25
C ALA A 237 -12.65 0.86 6.95
N SER A 238 -11.42 0.98 6.46
CA SER A 238 -11.00 0.31 5.23
C SER A 238 -10.92 -1.21 5.36
N CYS A 239 -10.48 -1.73 6.51
CA CYS A 239 -10.44 -3.17 6.76
C CYS A 239 -11.84 -3.77 6.91
N ASP A 240 -12.76 -3.08 7.58
CA ASP A 240 -14.16 -3.49 7.70
C ASP A 240 -14.83 -3.56 6.33
N PHE A 241 -14.67 -2.48 5.54
CA PHE A 241 -15.22 -2.44 4.18
C PHE A 241 -14.65 -3.55 3.28
N TYR A 242 -13.35 -3.85 3.40
CA TYR A 242 -12.75 -4.96 2.67
C TYR A 242 -13.41 -6.30 3.04
N ILE A 243 -13.56 -6.59 4.32
CA ILE A 243 -14.18 -7.84 4.80
C ILE A 243 -15.62 -7.96 4.32
N GLU A 244 -16.39 -6.88 4.37
CA GLU A 244 -17.81 -6.86 3.99
C GLU A 244 -18.05 -6.95 2.48
N ASN A 245 -17.08 -6.47 1.66
CA ASN A 245 -17.25 -6.34 0.21
C ASN A 245 -16.33 -7.28 -0.59
N THR A 246 -15.81 -8.32 0.06
CA THR A 246 -14.93 -9.33 -0.57
C THR A 246 -15.57 -10.72 -0.43
N PRO A 247 -15.47 -11.59 -1.46
CA PRO A 247 -15.89 -12.98 -1.39
C PRO A 247 -15.37 -13.74 -0.18
N ALA A 248 -16.06 -14.82 0.21
CA ALA A 248 -15.82 -15.55 1.45
C ALA A 248 -14.39 -16.10 1.61
N ASP A 249 -13.64 -16.27 0.54
CA ASP A 249 -12.23 -16.70 0.53
C ASP A 249 -11.22 -15.55 0.70
N GLY A 250 -11.71 -14.32 0.73
CA GLY A 250 -10.92 -13.11 0.94
C GLY A 250 -10.20 -12.58 -0.31
N VAL A 251 -10.53 -13.04 -1.52
CA VAL A 251 -9.98 -12.51 -2.77
C VAL A 251 -11.01 -11.60 -3.44
N PRO A 252 -10.74 -10.28 -3.58
CA PRO A 252 -11.72 -9.35 -4.13
C PRO A 252 -11.76 -9.39 -5.66
N TYR A 253 -12.89 -8.98 -6.22
CA TYR A 253 -12.93 -8.52 -7.60
C TYR A 253 -12.25 -7.16 -7.71
N TRP A 254 -11.80 -6.78 -8.92
CA TRP A 254 -10.93 -5.61 -9.12
C TRP A 254 -11.52 -4.27 -8.69
N ASP A 255 -12.87 -4.14 -8.69
CA ASP A 255 -13.60 -2.95 -8.22
C ASP A 255 -14.96 -3.34 -7.69
N THR A 256 -15.41 -2.76 -6.58
CA THR A 256 -16.67 -3.11 -5.92
C THR A 256 -17.92 -2.66 -6.71
N GLY A 257 -17.77 -1.75 -7.66
CA GLY A 257 -18.85 -1.27 -8.53
C GLY A 257 -18.72 -1.76 -9.97
N ALA A 258 -17.86 -2.74 -10.24
CA ALA A 258 -17.68 -3.27 -11.59
C ALA A 258 -19.00 -3.85 -12.13
N PRO A 259 -19.41 -3.46 -13.36
CA PRO A 259 -20.80 -3.66 -13.85
C PRO A 259 -21.18 -5.14 -13.99
N GLY A 260 -20.22 -6.03 -14.25
CA GLY A 260 -20.45 -7.46 -14.39
C GLY A 260 -20.79 -8.17 -13.07
N LEU A 261 -20.47 -7.57 -11.91
CA LEU A 261 -20.81 -8.14 -10.61
C LEU A 261 -22.31 -8.35 -10.42
N ALA A 262 -23.15 -7.49 -11.00
CA ALA A 262 -24.61 -7.63 -10.96
C ALA A 262 -25.12 -8.93 -11.59
N ALA A 263 -24.35 -9.54 -12.49
CA ALA A 263 -24.68 -10.81 -13.13
C ALA A 263 -24.21 -12.04 -12.35
N MET A 264 -23.49 -11.85 -11.23
CA MET A 264 -22.83 -12.94 -10.49
C MET A 264 -23.64 -13.43 -9.28
N GLY A 265 -24.83 -12.87 -9.04
CA GLY A 265 -25.69 -13.23 -7.90
C GLY A 265 -25.00 -13.00 -6.56
N ASP A 266 -25.18 -13.92 -5.62
CA ASP A 266 -24.63 -13.83 -4.24
C ASP A 266 -23.13 -14.18 -4.21
N TYR A 267 -22.31 -13.44 -4.98
CA TYR A 267 -20.89 -13.73 -5.15
C TYR A 267 -20.06 -13.50 -3.87
N LEU A 268 -20.56 -12.70 -2.93
CA LEU A 268 -19.88 -12.45 -1.65
C LEU A 268 -19.96 -13.67 -0.70
N ASP A 269 -21.01 -14.49 -0.82
CA ASP A 269 -21.27 -15.63 0.08
C ASP A 269 -20.49 -16.89 -0.29
N ARG A 270 -19.69 -16.85 -1.34
CA ARG A 270 -18.90 -17.98 -1.84
C ARG A 270 -17.46 -17.56 -2.17
N PRO A 271 -16.53 -18.52 -2.35
CA PRO A 271 -15.19 -18.20 -2.86
C PRO A 271 -15.24 -17.51 -4.22
N ALA A 272 -14.30 -16.60 -4.44
CA ALA A 272 -14.15 -15.91 -5.71
C ALA A 272 -13.82 -16.91 -6.84
N ASP A 273 -14.38 -16.68 -8.02
CA ASP A 273 -14.11 -17.49 -9.22
C ASP A 273 -13.27 -16.67 -10.21
N PRO A 274 -11.94 -16.93 -10.33
CA PRO A 274 -11.09 -16.22 -11.27
C PRO A 274 -11.36 -16.58 -12.73
N TYR A 275 -12.15 -17.62 -12.99
CA TYR A 275 -12.47 -18.12 -14.35
C TYR A 275 -13.89 -17.79 -14.80
N ASN A 276 -14.62 -16.93 -14.05
CA ASN A 276 -15.95 -16.45 -14.45
C ASN A 276 -15.88 -15.65 -15.76
N ASP A 277 -17.07 -15.35 -16.35
CA ASP A 277 -17.18 -14.61 -17.62
C ASP A 277 -17.55 -13.11 -17.46
N HIS A 278 -17.56 -12.60 -16.23
CA HIS A 278 -18.11 -11.28 -15.91
C HIS A 278 -17.08 -10.26 -15.51
N GLU A 279 -16.36 -10.48 -14.38
CA GLU A 279 -15.37 -9.56 -13.84
C GLU A 279 -14.14 -10.30 -13.29
N PRO A 280 -12.92 -9.78 -13.52
CA PRO A 280 -11.73 -10.40 -12.99
C PRO A 280 -11.60 -10.18 -11.48
N VAL A 281 -11.05 -11.17 -10.79
CA VAL A 281 -10.51 -10.99 -9.44
C VAL A 281 -9.20 -10.20 -9.49
N ASP A 282 -8.79 -9.58 -8.38
CA ASP A 282 -7.43 -9.01 -8.23
C ASP A 282 -6.72 -9.65 -7.03
N SER A 283 -5.99 -10.72 -7.28
CA SER A 283 -5.19 -11.42 -6.26
C SER A 283 -4.09 -10.54 -5.68
N SER A 284 -3.59 -9.56 -6.45
CA SER A 284 -2.59 -8.62 -5.95
C SER A 284 -3.18 -7.69 -4.89
N ALA A 285 -4.45 -7.28 -5.04
CA ALA A 285 -5.16 -6.53 -4.01
C ALA A 285 -5.31 -7.38 -2.73
N ALA A 286 -5.62 -8.67 -2.87
CA ALA A 286 -5.70 -9.60 -1.73
C ALA A 286 -4.36 -9.72 -0.99
N ALA A 287 -3.24 -9.87 -1.70
CA ALA A 287 -1.91 -9.99 -1.08
C ALA A 287 -1.50 -8.73 -0.30
N ILE A 288 -1.87 -7.56 -0.80
CA ILE A 288 -1.63 -6.28 -0.12
C ILE A 288 -2.55 -6.14 1.10
N ALA A 289 -3.85 -6.41 0.92
CA ALA A 289 -4.84 -6.34 1.99
C ALA A 289 -4.54 -7.30 3.15
N CYS A 290 -4.02 -8.50 2.83
CA CYS A 290 -3.57 -9.47 3.82
C CYS A 290 -2.60 -8.85 4.83
N GLN A 291 -1.65 -8.06 4.38
CA GLN A 291 -0.71 -7.37 5.28
C GLN A 291 -1.41 -6.35 6.16
N GLY A 292 -2.28 -5.52 5.58
CA GLY A 292 -3.06 -4.54 6.32
C GLY A 292 -3.91 -5.19 7.42
N LEU A 293 -4.59 -6.29 7.10
CA LEU A 293 -5.39 -7.07 8.05
C LEU A 293 -4.55 -7.67 9.18
N LEU A 294 -3.45 -8.34 8.85
CA LEU A 294 -2.57 -8.96 9.85
C LEU A 294 -1.92 -7.92 10.77
N ARG A 295 -1.49 -6.77 10.22
CA ARG A 295 -0.89 -5.67 10.98
C ARG A 295 -1.92 -5.01 11.90
N LEU A 296 -3.12 -4.69 11.40
CA LEU A 296 -4.20 -4.13 12.23
C LEU A 296 -4.58 -5.09 13.35
N GLY A 297 -4.74 -6.38 13.01
CA GLY A 297 -5.04 -7.41 13.99
C GLY A 297 -4.01 -7.44 15.11
N ARG A 298 -2.73 -7.48 14.77
CA ARG A 298 -1.63 -7.46 15.75
C ARG A 298 -1.62 -6.16 16.56
N TYR A 299 -1.69 -5.01 15.90
CA TYR A 299 -1.67 -3.69 16.55
C TYR A 299 -2.74 -3.57 17.65
N LEU A 300 -3.94 -4.08 17.37
CA LEU A 300 -5.05 -4.07 18.32
C LEU A 300 -4.87 -5.07 19.47
N LEU A 301 -4.46 -6.30 19.14
CA LEU A 301 -4.23 -7.35 20.14
C LEU A 301 -3.09 -6.98 21.11
N ASP A 302 -2.01 -6.39 20.63
CA ASP A 302 -0.90 -5.92 21.46
C ASP A 302 -1.34 -4.80 22.43
N ARG A 303 -2.47 -4.13 22.15
CA ARG A 303 -3.10 -3.11 23.00
C ARG A 303 -4.30 -3.64 23.81
N GLY A 304 -4.53 -4.94 23.77
CA GLY A 304 -5.61 -5.60 24.52
C GLY A 304 -7.01 -5.42 23.90
N ASP A 305 -7.10 -4.96 22.67
CA ASP A 305 -8.38 -4.85 21.94
C ASP A 305 -8.72 -6.18 21.23
N PRO A 306 -9.75 -6.93 21.69
CA PRO A 306 -10.11 -8.23 21.14
C PRO A 306 -10.64 -8.16 19.69
N ALA A 307 -11.04 -6.97 19.21
CA ALA A 307 -11.44 -6.77 17.80
C ALA A 307 -10.29 -7.12 16.83
N GLY A 308 -9.04 -7.13 17.29
CA GLY A 308 -7.89 -7.58 16.50
C GLY A 308 -7.99 -9.00 15.99
N GLU A 309 -8.71 -9.89 16.69
CA GLU A 309 -8.90 -11.29 16.24
C GLU A 309 -9.65 -11.40 14.91
N GLN A 310 -10.66 -10.55 14.68
CA GLN A 310 -11.39 -10.53 13.42
C GLN A 310 -10.45 -10.22 12.24
N TYR A 311 -9.62 -9.21 12.36
CA TYR A 311 -8.68 -8.81 11.29
C TYR A 311 -7.59 -9.85 11.11
N ARG A 312 -7.04 -10.39 12.20
CA ARG A 312 -6.06 -11.49 12.15
C ARG A 312 -6.62 -12.70 11.42
N HIS A 313 -7.85 -13.13 11.75
CA HIS A 313 -8.52 -14.25 11.12
C HIS A 313 -8.76 -14.00 9.62
N ALA A 314 -9.26 -12.82 9.26
CA ALA A 314 -9.46 -12.44 7.86
C ALA A 314 -8.13 -12.45 7.08
N GLY A 315 -7.06 -11.87 7.62
CA GLY A 315 -5.74 -11.86 6.99
C GLY A 315 -5.18 -13.27 6.78
N LEU A 316 -5.32 -14.18 7.75
CA LEU A 316 -4.89 -15.57 7.62
C LEU A 316 -5.75 -16.35 6.60
N THR A 317 -7.04 -16.03 6.49
CA THR A 317 -7.92 -16.61 5.46
C THR A 317 -7.46 -16.22 4.06
N VAL A 318 -7.20 -14.93 3.83
CA VAL A 318 -6.63 -14.43 2.57
C VAL A 318 -5.32 -15.14 2.25
N LEU A 319 -4.38 -15.17 3.19
CA LEU A 319 -3.06 -15.80 2.97
C LEU A 319 -3.20 -17.29 2.61
N ARG A 320 -4.04 -18.02 3.34
CA ARG A 320 -4.30 -19.44 3.08
C ARG A 320 -4.87 -19.68 1.67
N THR A 321 -5.73 -18.79 1.19
CA THR A 321 -6.30 -18.84 -0.16
C THR A 321 -5.23 -18.60 -1.21
N LEU A 322 -4.43 -17.53 -1.04
CA LEU A 322 -3.40 -17.16 -2.01
C LEU A 322 -2.23 -18.16 -2.11
N LEU A 323 -1.97 -18.94 -1.06
CA LEU A 323 -0.94 -20.02 -1.05
C LEU A 323 -1.42 -21.36 -1.64
N ARG A 324 -2.53 -21.35 -2.38
CA ARG A 324 -3.10 -22.55 -3.04
C ARG A 324 -3.50 -22.23 -4.47
N GLU A 325 -3.60 -23.28 -5.27
CA GLU A 325 -4.29 -23.17 -6.57
C GLU A 325 -5.73 -22.69 -6.37
N PRO A 326 -6.25 -21.87 -7.28
CA PRO A 326 -5.65 -21.46 -8.57
C PRO A 326 -4.74 -20.22 -8.46
N TYR A 327 -4.56 -19.63 -7.28
CA TYR A 327 -3.82 -18.37 -7.12
C TYR A 327 -2.30 -18.56 -7.08
N LEU A 328 -1.79 -19.61 -6.44
CA LEU A 328 -0.37 -19.92 -6.44
C LEU A 328 0.02 -20.64 -7.73
N ALA A 329 0.98 -20.09 -8.47
CA ALA A 329 1.53 -20.73 -9.66
C ALA A 329 2.27 -22.02 -9.29
N THR A 330 1.81 -23.14 -9.82
CA THR A 330 2.46 -24.46 -9.68
C THR A 330 3.13 -24.93 -10.97
N ASP A 331 2.83 -24.30 -12.11
CA ASP A 331 3.50 -24.54 -13.37
C ASP A 331 4.88 -23.86 -13.39
N PRO A 332 5.99 -24.61 -13.46
CA PRO A 332 7.34 -24.06 -13.52
C PRO A 332 7.62 -23.27 -14.80
N GLY A 333 6.79 -23.38 -15.83
CA GLY A 333 6.86 -22.56 -17.05
C GLY A 333 6.31 -21.15 -16.90
N HIS A 334 5.52 -20.88 -15.84
CA HIS A 334 5.00 -19.55 -15.55
C HIS A 334 6.04 -18.71 -14.80
N GLN A 335 6.26 -17.45 -15.24
CA GLN A 335 7.29 -16.58 -14.65
C GLN A 335 6.85 -15.91 -13.35
N GLY A 336 5.53 -15.73 -13.12
CA GLY A 336 4.98 -15.12 -11.91
C GLY A 336 4.64 -16.14 -10.86
N LEU A 337 4.47 -15.69 -9.64
CA LEU A 337 4.15 -16.51 -8.46
C LEU A 337 2.67 -16.43 -8.09
N LEU A 338 2.08 -15.25 -8.15
CA LEU A 338 0.68 -14.98 -7.78
C LEU A 338 -0.16 -14.70 -9.03
N LEU A 339 -1.01 -15.66 -9.39
CA LEU A 339 -1.85 -15.60 -10.58
C LEU A 339 -3.16 -14.84 -10.33
N HIS A 340 -3.83 -14.46 -11.41
CA HIS A 340 -5.13 -13.76 -11.43
C HIS A 340 -5.06 -12.34 -10.85
N SER A 341 -3.95 -11.65 -11.06
CA SER A 341 -3.81 -10.23 -10.77
C SER A 341 -4.30 -9.37 -11.93
N VAL A 342 -4.78 -8.17 -11.62
CA VAL A 342 -5.18 -7.15 -12.61
C VAL A 342 -4.19 -6.02 -12.59
N TYR A 343 -3.75 -5.56 -13.77
CA TYR A 343 -2.89 -4.40 -13.88
C TYR A 343 -3.68 -3.09 -14.02
N HIS A 344 -4.38 -2.91 -15.15
CA HIS A 344 -5.11 -1.66 -15.42
C HIS A 344 -6.34 -1.89 -16.28
N ARG A 345 -7.41 -2.36 -15.66
CA ARG A 345 -8.65 -2.73 -16.35
C ARG A 345 -9.26 -1.60 -17.20
N PRO A 346 -9.35 -0.33 -16.72
CA PRO A 346 -9.95 0.74 -17.52
C PRO A 346 -9.20 1.07 -18.81
N ARG A 347 -7.90 0.76 -18.89
CA ARG A 347 -7.10 0.96 -20.12
C ARG A 347 -6.98 -0.28 -21.00
N GLY A 348 -7.54 -1.42 -20.56
CA GLY A 348 -7.45 -2.67 -21.30
C GLY A 348 -6.02 -3.20 -21.47
N TRP A 349 -5.15 -2.93 -20.47
CA TRP A 349 -3.76 -3.39 -20.50
C TRP A 349 -3.57 -4.82 -20.02
N ASP A 350 -4.63 -5.40 -19.49
CA ASP A 350 -4.64 -6.77 -18.99
C ASP A 350 -4.78 -7.77 -20.13
N HIS A 351 -3.99 -8.84 -20.07
CA HIS A 351 -4.10 -9.93 -21.03
C HIS A 351 -5.37 -10.74 -20.81
N ILE A 352 -6.13 -10.98 -21.89
CA ILE A 352 -7.28 -11.88 -21.88
C ILE A 352 -6.90 -13.15 -22.64
N PRO A 353 -6.83 -14.32 -21.99
CA PRO A 353 -6.47 -15.56 -22.67
C PRO A 353 -7.45 -15.95 -23.78
N PRO A 354 -7.00 -16.66 -24.82
CA PRO A 354 -7.88 -17.14 -25.88
C PRO A 354 -9.08 -17.92 -25.34
N GLY A 355 -10.28 -17.55 -25.80
CA GLY A 355 -11.54 -18.19 -25.35
C GLY A 355 -12.09 -17.66 -24.02
N ARG A 356 -11.43 -16.74 -23.35
CA ARG A 356 -11.92 -16.04 -22.16
C ARG A 356 -12.53 -14.69 -22.50
N ARG A 357 -13.37 -14.15 -21.61
CA ARG A 357 -13.99 -12.82 -21.73
C ARG A 357 -13.34 -11.78 -20.84
N ILE A 358 -12.64 -12.22 -19.81
CA ILE A 358 -11.99 -11.37 -18.80
C ILE A 358 -10.53 -11.78 -18.62
N PRO A 359 -9.67 -10.88 -18.12
CA PRO A 359 -8.32 -11.20 -17.72
C PRO A 359 -8.29 -12.26 -16.62
N CYS A 360 -7.43 -13.27 -16.79
CA CYS A 360 -7.16 -14.28 -15.75
C CYS A 360 -5.82 -14.96 -16.03
N GLY A 361 -5.23 -15.57 -14.99
CA GLY A 361 -4.03 -16.37 -15.10
C GLY A 361 -2.70 -15.61 -15.07
N GLU A 362 -2.70 -14.30 -15.22
CA GLU A 362 -1.48 -13.49 -15.22
C GLU A 362 -1.05 -13.04 -13.83
N ALA A 363 0.25 -12.84 -13.66
CA ALA A 363 0.87 -12.29 -12.46
C ALA A 363 1.29 -10.83 -12.69
N VAL A 364 1.40 -10.07 -11.59
CA VAL A 364 2.00 -8.74 -11.59
C VAL A 364 3.11 -8.66 -10.56
N MET A 365 4.14 -7.88 -10.84
CA MET A 365 5.34 -7.80 -10.00
C MET A 365 5.04 -7.41 -8.54
N TRP A 366 4.09 -6.51 -8.30
CA TRP A 366 3.69 -6.12 -6.95
C TRP A 366 2.84 -7.21 -6.26
N GLY A 367 2.08 -8.01 -7.00
CA GLY A 367 1.38 -9.18 -6.48
C GLY A 367 2.36 -10.20 -5.90
N ASP A 368 3.36 -10.59 -6.68
CA ASP A 368 4.42 -11.50 -6.26
C ASP A 368 5.21 -10.95 -5.05
N TYR A 369 5.54 -9.66 -5.09
CA TYR A 369 6.26 -9.03 -3.97
C TYR A 369 5.45 -9.13 -2.68
N HIS A 370 4.16 -8.73 -2.72
CA HIS A 370 3.32 -8.67 -1.53
C HIS A 370 2.89 -10.03 -1.02
N LEU A 371 2.74 -11.04 -1.87
CA LEU A 371 2.52 -12.41 -1.41
C LEU A 371 3.71 -12.90 -0.57
N VAL A 372 4.94 -12.71 -1.07
CA VAL A 372 6.15 -13.12 -0.34
C VAL A 372 6.32 -12.33 0.96
N GLU A 373 6.06 -11.01 0.92
CA GLU A 373 6.15 -10.15 2.10
C GLU A 373 5.10 -10.56 3.16
N ALA A 374 3.85 -10.84 2.76
CA ALA A 374 2.80 -11.30 3.66
C ALA A 374 3.11 -12.67 4.28
N ALA A 375 3.60 -13.61 3.48
CA ALA A 375 3.98 -14.93 3.96
C ALA A 375 5.15 -14.86 4.96
N LEU A 376 6.16 -14.06 4.67
CA LEU A 376 7.30 -13.84 5.57
C LEU A 376 6.85 -13.15 6.87
N TYR A 377 5.98 -12.15 6.78
CA TYR A 377 5.41 -11.49 7.96
C TYR A 377 4.62 -12.47 8.83
N ALA A 378 3.74 -13.26 8.24
CA ALA A 378 2.96 -14.26 8.97
C ALA A 378 3.85 -15.35 9.62
N SER A 379 4.90 -15.79 8.93
CA SER A 379 5.89 -16.73 9.47
C SER A 379 6.59 -16.17 10.70
N ARG A 380 6.94 -14.88 10.70
CA ARG A 380 7.57 -14.20 11.85
C ARG A 380 6.61 -13.97 13.02
N LEU A 381 5.30 -13.87 12.76
CA LEU A 381 4.29 -13.80 13.83
C LEU A 381 4.09 -15.13 14.54
N ALA A 382 4.39 -16.24 13.85
CA ALA A 382 4.22 -17.59 14.39
C ALA A 382 5.47 -18.13 15.10
N ALA A 383 6.62 -17.49 14.95
CA ALA A 383 7.90 -17.87 15.56
C ALA A 383 8.07 -17.23 16.95
#